data_7aec69fb3ba02f9cd63035e0e6b5d4fd
#
_entry.id   7aec69fb3ba02f9cd63035e0e6b5d4fd
#
_cell.length_a   1.000
_cell.length_b   1.000
_cell.length_c   1.000
_cell.angle_alpha   90.00
_cell.angle_beta   90.00
_cell.angle_gamma   90.00
#
_symmetry.space_group_name_H-M   'P 1'
#
loop_
_entity.id
_entity.type
_entity.pdbx_description
1 polymer ?
#
loop_
_entity_poly.entity_id
_entity_poly.type
_entity_poly.pdbx_seq_one_letter_code
_entity_poly.pdbx_strand_id
1 'polypeptide(L)'
;MKISILLPYKENYSHEYAGAVSLFVKSTSELSKYKSNITVYGSTNYKKYLTKNYKNILLKKNIFLSKTNQYIDNFIKTQTNDVSLIEVHNRPHYINQIKFLKKKIVLYFHNDPNKMLGSKTVNDKINLINSCSKIIFNSNWSKNQFSNQLPLAYRKSQKLIVIYQSTDKKKLI
;
A
#
# COMPACT_ATOMS: atom_id res chain seq x y z
N MET A 1 16.33 7.13 7.30
CA MET A 1 15.23 6.14 7.10
C MET A 1 14.55 6.46 5.78
N LYS A 2 14.70 5.62 4.74
CA LYS A 2 13.94 5.78 3.48
C LYS A 2 12.67 4.95 3.52
N ILE A 3 11.62 5.46 2.89
CA ILE A 3 10.28 4.89 2.84
C ILE A 3 9.88 4.69 1.38
N SER A 4 9.47 3.49 1.02
CA SER A 4 8.89 3.17 -0.27
C SER A 4 7.39 2.97 -0.13
N ILE A 5 6.58 3.72 -0.86
CA ILE A 5 5.13 3.53 -0.94
C ILE A 5 4.80 2.83 -2.24
N LEU A 6 4.19 1.64 -2.16
CA LEU A 6 3.79 0.84 -3.32
C LEU A 6 2.29 0.96 -3.55
N LEU A 7 1.93 1.61 -4.64
CA LEU A 7 0.55 1.75 -5.09
C LEU A 7 0.01 0.44 -5.72
N PRO A 8 -1.31 0.27 -5.80
CA PRO A 8 -1.89 -0.80 -6.59
C PRO A 8 -1.43 -0.72 -8.06
N TYR A 9 -1.17 -1.86 -8.68
CA TYR A 9 -0.96 -1.91 -10.13
C TYR A 9 -2.15 -1.30 -10.87
N LYS A 10 -1.91 -0.44 -11.85
CA LYS A 10 -2.89 0.39 -12.58
C LYS A 10 -3.53 1.54 -11.78
N GLU A 11 -3.08 1.82 -10.57
CA GLU A 11 -3.48 3.05 -9.90
C GLU A 11 -2.77 4.24 -10.56
N ASN A 12 -3.53 5.17 -11.12
CA ASN A 12 -2.96 6.31 -11.83
C ASN A 12 -2.51 7.40 -10.84
N TYR A 13 -1.22 7.62 -10.78
CA TYR A 13 -0.62 8.69 -9.96
C TYR A 13 -0.31 9.91 -10.84
N SER A 14 -1.36 10.49 -11.43
CA SER A 14 -1.24 11.61 -12.37
C SER A 14 -2.31 12.67 -12.13
N HIS A 15 -2.02 13.92 -12.53
CA HIS A 15 -2.98 15.02 -12.38
C HIS A 15 -4.28 14.82 -13.18
N GLU A 16 -4.21 14.09 -14.29
CA GLU A 16 -5.35 13.93 -15.20
C GLU A 16 -6.36 12.88 -14.71
N TYR A 17 -5.88 11.78 -14.11
CA TYR A 17 -6.73 10.63 -13.75
C TYR A 17 -6.30 9.99 -12.43
N ALA A 18 -6.10 10.81 -11.40
CA ALA A 18 -5.73 10.29 -10.09
C ALA A 18 -6.88 9.46 -9.48
N GLY A 19 -6.57 8.25 -9.04
CA GLY A 19 -7.47 7.47 -8.19
C GLY A 19 -7.48 7.97 -6.74
N ALA A 20 -8.47 7.53 -5.96
CA ALA A 20 -8.62 7.93 -4.56
C ALA A 20 -7.39 7.57 -3.70
N VAL A 21 -6.78 6.41 -3.94
CA VAL A 21 -5.56 6.00 -3.24
C VAL A 21 -4.38 6.90 -3.60
N SER A 22 -4.27 7.28 -4.86
CA SER A 22 -3.23 8.19 -5.35
C SER A 22 -3.33 9.57 -4.71
N LEU A 23 -4.53 10.13 -4.62
CA LEU A 23 -4.78 11.43 -3.96
C LEU A 23 -4.47 11.37 -2.46
N PHE A 24 -4.87 10.29 -1.79
CA PHE A 24 -4.53 10.05 -0.39
C PHE A 24 -3.02 9.98 -0.18
N VAL A 25 -2.32 9.17 -0.97
CA VAL A 25 -0.85 9.02 -0.87
C VAL A 25 -0.13 10.34 -1.18
N LYS A 26 -0.59 11.10 -2.18
CA LYS A 26 -0.08 12.44 -2.44
C LYS A 26 -0.16 13.32 -1.19
N SER A 27 -1.38 13.50 -0.65
CA SER A 27 -1.61 14.39 0.50
C SER A 27 -0.81 13.96 1.73
N THR A 28 -0.82 12.68 2.07
CA THR A 28 -0.10 12.16 3.25
C THR A 28 1.41 12.23 3.09
N SER A 29 1.95 11.99 1.90
CA SER A 29 3.39 12.06 1.66
C SER A 29 3.92 13.51 1.64
N GLU A 30 3.16 14.46 1.09
CA GLU A 30 3.54 15.88 1.06
C GLU A 30 3.48 16.53 2.44
N LEU A 31 2.50 16.16 3.28
CA LEU A 31 2.35 16.65 4.65
C LEU A 31 3.26 15.94 5.66
N SER A 32 3.88 14.84 5.28
CA SER A 32 4.75 14.07 6.17
C SER A 32 6.03 14.83 6.51
N LYS A 33 6.44 14.78 7.77
CA LYS A 33 7.78 15.23 8.19
C LYS A 33 8.92 14.44 7.51
N TYR A 34 8.62 13.28 6.94
CA TYR A 34 9.56 12.43 6.19
C TYR A 34 9.48 12.60 4.68
N LYS A 35 8.82 13.64 4.17
CA LYS A 35 8.57 13.85 2.72
C LYS A 35 9.80 13.69 1.83
N SER A 36 10.96 14.16 2.29
CA SER A 36 12.23 14.04 1.57
C SER A 36 12.78 12.61 1.46
N ASN A 37 12.30 11.71 2.32
CA ASN A 37 12.72 10.32 2.38
C ASN A 37 11.69 9.34 1.79
N ILE A 38 10.55 9.86 1.30
CA ILE A 38 9.48 9.05 0.71
C ILE A 38 9.69 8.97 -0.80
N THR A 39 9.59 7.76 -1.34
CA THR A 39 9.48 7.51 -2.79
C THR A 39 8.18 6.75 -3.03
N VAL A 40 7.33 7.27 -3.92
CA VAL A 40 6.08 6.62 -4.34
C VAL A 40 6.32 5.83 -5.62
N TYR A 41 5.94 4.56 -5.62
CA TYR A 41 6.07 3.65 -6.77
C TYR A 41 4.69 3.27 -7.29
N GLY A 42 4.50 3.36 -8.59
CA GLY A 42 3.26 2.99 -9.26
C GLY A 42 3.51 2.64 -10.72
N SER A 43 2.44 2.35 -11.46
CA SER A 43 2.51 2.12 -12.91
C SER A 43 1.36 2.86 -13.58
N THR A 44 1.70 3.92 -14.30
CA THR A 44 0.75 4.74 -15.07
C THR A 44 1.30 5.03 -16.46
N ASN A 45 0.41 5.22 -17.41
CA ASN A 45 0.75 5.64 -18.77
C ASN A 45 0.81 7.17 -18.93
N TYR A 46 0.39 7.92 -17.92
CA TYR A 46 0.37 9.38 -17.93
C TYR A 46 1.73 9.96 -17.55
N LYS A 47 2.09 11.12 -18.11
CA LYS A 47 3.42 11.72 -17.93
C LYS A 47 3.48 12.78 -16.81
N LYS A 48 2.36 13.39 -16.45
CA LYS A 48 2.29 14.45 -15.42
C LYS A 48 1.98 13.82 -14.06
N TYR A 49 3.01 13.48 -13.29
CA TYR A 49 2.85 12.84 -11.99
C TYR A 49 2.42 13.84 -10.91
N LEU A 50 1.69 13.34 -9.88
CA LEU A 50 1.18 14.15 -8.77
C LEU A 50 2.30 14.75 -7.91
N THR A 51 3.45 14.08 -7.79
CA THR A 51 4.59 14.55 -6.99
C THR A 51 5.92 14.22 -7.67
N LYS A 52 6.96 14.99 -7.34
CA LYS A 52 8.33 14.81 -7.90
C LYS A 52 9.02 13.53 -7.41
N ASN A 53 8.62 12.99 -6.26
CA ASN A 53 9.18 11.77 -5.66
C ASN A 53 8.51 10.48 -6.17
N TYR A 54 7.74 10.55 -7.25
CA TYR A 54 7.13 9.39 -7.88
C TYR A 54 8.11 8.70 -8.85
N LYS A 55 8.12 7.36 -8.80
CA LYS A 55 8.85 6.50 -9.74
C LYS A 55 7.89 5.59 -10.47
N ASN A 56 7.79 5.74 -11.77
CA ASN A 56 6.95 4.90 -12.63
C ASN A 56 7.64 3.56 -12.91
N ILE A 57 6.95 2.47 -12.59
CA ILE A 57 7.42 1.12 -12.89
C ILE A 57 6.95 0.74 -14.29
N LEU A 58 7.89 0.69 -15.21
CA LEU A 58 7.63 0.28 -16.59
C LEU A 58 7.53 -1.24 -16.70
N LEU A 59 6.55 -1.72 -17.46
CA LEU A 59 6.34 -3.13 -17.73
C LEU A 59 6.70 -3.43 -19.19
N LYS A 60 7.47 -4.50 -19.39
CA LYS A 60 7.77 -5.01 -20.73
C LYS A 60 6.72 -6.03 -21.15
N LYS A 61 6.57 -6.23 -22.47
CA LYS A 61 5.79 -7.38 -22.98
C LYS A 61 6.49 -8.66 -22.52
N ASN A 62 5.78 -9.48 -21.74
CA ASN A 62 6.24 -10.77 -21.29
C ASN A 62 5.06 -11.75 -21.36
N ILE A 63 5.27 -12.89 -22.01
CA ILE A 63 4.22 -13.90 -22.24
C ILE A 63 4.10 -14.83 -21.01
N PHE A 64 5.17 -14.97 -20.22
CA PHE A 64 5.24 -15.94 -19.12
C PHE A 64 4.84 -15.39 -17.76
N LEU A 65 4.85 -14.07 -17.56
CA LEU A 65 4.55 -13.44 -16.28
C LEU A 65 3.31 -12.55 -16.39
N SER A 66 2.41 -12.67 -15.41
CA SER A 66 1.31 -11.72 -15.29
C SER A 66 1.86 -10.30 -15.07
N LYS A 67 1.15 -9.27 -15.58
CA LYS A 67 1.57 -7.87 -15.42
C LYS A 67 1.71 -7.48 -13.96
N THR A 68 0.89 -8.05 -13.06
CA THR A 68 0.99 -7.80 -11.62
C THR A 68 2.28 -8.37 -11.05
N ASN A 69 2.64 -9.60 -11.39
CA ASN A 69 3.90 -10.20 -10.91
C ASN A 69 5.10 -9.42 -11.44
N GLN A 70 5.11 -9.07 -12.73
CA GLN A 70 6.16 -8.25 -13.32
C GLN A 70 6.27 -6.88 -12.63
N TYR A 71 5.14 -6.26 -12.27
CA TYR A 71 5.11 -5.00 -11.51
C TYR A 71 5.79 -5.13 -10.16
N ILE A 72 5.47 -6.18 -9.40
CA ILE A 72 6.05 -6.40 -8.08
C ILE A 72 7.53 -6.78 -8.20
N ASP A 73 7.91 -7.63 -9.14
CA ASP A 73 9.31 -8.00 -9.37
C ASP A 73 10.17 -6.78 -9.74
N ASN A 74 9.63 -5.89 -10.60
CA ASN A 74 10.32 -4.66 -10.95
C ASN A 74 10.41 -3.69 -9.76
N PHE A 75 9.37 -3.62 -8.91
CA PHE A 75 9.44 -2.88 -7.64
C PHE A 75 10.55 -3.43 -6.74
N ILE A 76 10.60 -4.75 -6.54
CA ILE A 76 11.61 -5.41 -5.70
C ILE A 76 13.02 -5.05 -6.15
N LYS A 77 13.30 -5.06 -7.45
CA LYS A 77 14.61 -4.70 -8.04
C LYS A 77 15.01 -3.24 -7.76
N THR A 78 14.06 -2.37 -7.47
CA THR A 78 14.35 -0.96 -7.13
C THR A 78 14.67 -0.74 -5.66
N GLN A 79 14.45 -1.76 -4.81
CA GLN A 79 14.65 -1.61 -3.36
C GLN A 79 16.12 -1.74 -2.99
N THR A 80 16.62 -0.72 -2.33
CA THR A 80 18.00 -0.65 -1.85
C THR A 80 18.09 -0.96 -0.35
N ASN A 81 19.30 -1.20 0.16
CA ASN A 81 19.51 -1.57 1.56
C ASN A 81 19.08 -0.48 2.55
N ASP A 82 19.12 0.78 2.17
CA ASP A 82 18.76 1.94 2.99
C ASP A 82 17.25 2.19 3.11
N VAL A 83 16.42 1.47 2.34
CA VAL A 83 14.97 1.45 2.54
C VAL A 83 14.66 0.68 3.83
N SER A 84 14.02 1.36 4.77
CA SER A 84 13.68 0.81 6.09
C SER A 84 12.23 0.37 6.20
N LEU A 85 11.34 0.98 5.40
CA LEU A 85 9.90 0.76 5.45
C LEU A 85 9.32 0.66 4.04
N ILE A 86 8.44 -0.30 3.84
CA ILE A 86 7.60 -0.41 2.64
C ILE A 86 6.13 -0.28 3.07
N GLU A 87 5.44 0.69 2.51
CA GLU A 87 4.00 0.86 2.68
C GLU A 87 3.27 0.35 1.43
N VAL A 88 2.27 -0.52 1.62
CA VAL A 88 1.49 -1.16 0.55
C VAL A 88 0.02 -0.77 0.69
N HIS A 89 -0.61 -0.30 -0.37
CA HIS A 89 -2.00 0.10 -0.38
C HIS A 89 -2.90 -0.91 -1.11
N ASN A 90 -3.99 -1.35 -0.44
CA ASN A 90 -5.08 -2.16 -1.02
C ASN A 90 -4.65 -3.43 -1.79
N ARG A 91 -3.45 -3.96 -1.55
CA ARG A 91 -2.96 -5.15 -2.26
C ARG A 91 -2.27 -6.12 -1.29
N PRO A 92 -3.05 -6.77 -0.39
CA PRO A 92 -2.47 -7.66 0.62
C PRO A 92 -1.68 -8.83 0.01
N HIS A 93 -2.04 -9.32 -1.18
CA HIS A 93 -1.30 -10.40 -1.84
C HIS A 93 0.14 -10.00 -2.24
N TYR A 94 0.48 -8.70 -2.35
CA TYR A 94 1.86 -8.27 -2.60
C TYR A 94 2.80 -8.62 -1.44
N ILE A 95 2.26 -8.70 -0.22
CA ILE A 95 3.05 -8.97 0.99
C ILE A 95 3.83 -10.27 0.87
N ASN A 96 3.21 -11.32 0.31
CA ASN A 96 3.88 -12.62 0.13
C ASN A 96 5.12 -12.54 -0.76
N GLN A 97 5.14 -11.62 -1.73
CA GLN A 97 6.25 -11.45 -2.67
C GLN A 97 7.33 -10.51 -2.13
N ILE A 98 7.01 -9.57 -1.22
CA ILE A 98 7.98 -8.58 -0.72
C ILE A 98 8.52 -8.88 0.68
N LYS A 99 7.90 -9.80 1.44
CA LYS A 99 8.31 -10.12 2.84
C LYS A 99 9.76 -10.61 2.97
N PHE A 100 10.31 -11.25 1.93
CA PHE A 100 11.69 -11.72 1.94
C PHE A 100 12.73 -10.58 1.92
N LEU A 101 12.33 -9.36 1.55
CA LEU A 101 13.20 -8.18 1.62
C LEU A 101 13.60 -7.83 3.06
N LYS A 102 12.97 -8.45 4.07
CA LYS A 102 13.23 -8.23 5.51
C LYS A 102 13.14 -6.77 5.95
N LYS A 103 12.30 -5.99 5.27
CA LYS A 103 11.99 -4.59 5.62
C LYS A 103 10.75 -4.53 6.51
N LYS A 104 10.57 -3.43 7.26
CA LYS A 104 9.29 -3.18 7.93
C LYS A 104 8.21 -2.97 6.87
N ILE A 105 7.09 -3.68 6.98
CA ILE A 105 6.00 -3.59 6.04
C ILE A 105 4.76 -3.03 6.76
N VAL A 106 4.15 -2.01 6.18
CA VAL A 106 2.86 -1.47 6.58
C VAL A 106 1.86 -1.73 5.44
N LEU A 107 0.73 -2.36 5.76
CA LEU A 107 -0.36 -2.58 4.81
C LEU A 107 -1.52 -1.65 5.15
N TYR A 108 -1.99 -0.89 4.17
CA TYR A 108 -3.12 0.03 4.32
C TYR A 108 -4.35 -0.47 3.54
N PHE A 109 -5.46 -0.68 4.24
CA PHE A 109 -6.75 -1.02 3.65
C PHE A 109 -7.62 0.24 3.53
N HIS A 110 -7.98 0.58 2.29
CA HIS A 110 -8.94 1.65 1.98
C HIS A 110 -10.35 1.11 1.73
N ASN A 111 -10.47 -0.17 1.41
CA ASN A 111 -11.71 -0.85 1.06
C ASN A 111 -11.90 -2.11 1.94
N ASP A 112 -12.99 -2.87 1.69
CA ASP A 112 -13.31 -4.09 2.40
C ASP A 112 -12.20 -5.15 2.28
N PRO A 113 -11.52 -5.52 3.39
CA PRO A 113 -10.46 -6.52 3.36
C PRO A 113 -10.93 -7.91 2.89
N ASN A 114 -12.19 -8.27 3.15
CA ASN A 114 -12.73 -9.60 2.79
C ASN A 114 -12.89 -9.79 1.28
N LYS A 115 -12.90 -8.71 0.50
CA LYS A 115 -13.01 -8.74 -0.96
C LYS A 115 -11.65 -8.76 -1.66
N MET A 116 -10.55 -8.60 -0.91
CA MET A 116 -9.22 -8.49 -1.50
C MET A 116 -8.48 -9.82 -1.56
N LEU A 117 -7.85 -10.11 -2.71
CA LEU A 117 -6.96 -11.26 -2.86
C LEU A 117 -5.82 -11.18 -1.83
N GLY A 118 -5.61 -12.27 -1.07
CA GLY A 118 -4.60 -12.37 -0.01
C GLY A 118 -5.06 -11.87 1.36
N SER A 119 -6.38 -11.62 1.55
CA SER A 119 -6.98 -11.35 2.86
C SER A 119 -8.40 -11.91 3.02
N LYS A 120 -8.81 -12.85 2.15
CA LYS A 120 -10.15 -13.43 2.17
C LYS A 120 -10.31 -14.49 3.25
N THR A 121 -9.29 -15.31 3.47
CA THR A 121 -9.33 -16.41 4.42
C THR A 121 -8.72 -16.04 5.77
N VAL A 122 -9.05 -16.79 6.82
CA VAL A 122 -8.43 -16.64 8.15
C VAL A 122 -6.92 -16.81 8.06
N ASN A 123 -6.44 -17.80 7.30
CA ASN A 123 -5.03 -18.07 7.12
C ASN A 123 -4.31 -16.91 6.40
N ASP A 124 -4.94 -16.30 5.37
CA ASP A 124 -4.39 -15.10 4.72
C ASP A 124 -4.18 -13.99 5.74
N LYS A 125 -5.20 -13.71 6.56
CA LYS A 125 -5.18 -12.65 7.56
C LYS A 125 -4.11 -12.88 8.62
N ILE A 126 -3.97 -14.12 9.12
CA ILE A 126 -2.92 -14.51 10.06
C ILE A 126 -1.53 -14.29 9.44
N ASN A 127 -1.33 -14.72 8.20
CA ASN A 127 -0.09 -14.51 7.47
C ASN A 127 0.26 -13.02 7.31
N LEU A 128 -0.74 -12.16 7.04
CA LEU A 128 -0.56 -10.72 6.98
C LEU A 128 -0.14 -10.14 8.33
N ILE A 129 -0.80 -10.54 9.44
CA ILE A 129 -0.45 -10.08 10.79
C ILE A 129 0.98 -10.47 11.14
N ASN A 130 1.40 -11.69 10.78
CA ASN A 130 2.77 -12.16 11.03
C ASN A 130 3.81 -11.43 10.19
N SER A 131 3.48 -11.11 8.93
CA SER A 131 4.41 -10.50 7.97
C SER A 131 4.50 -8.97 8.07
N CYS A 132 3.44 -8.29 8.52
CA CYS A 132 3.40 -6.84 8.60
C CYS A 132 3.82 -6.33 9.99
N SER A 133 4.45 -5.17 10.02
CA SER A 133 4.71 -4.41 11.26
C SER A 133 3.44 -3.73 11.75
N LYS A 134 2.62 -3.22 10.84
CA LYS A 134 1.29 -2.65 11.10
C LYS A 134 0.36 -2.93 9.93
N ILE A 135 -0.93 -3.08 10.24
CA ILE A 135 -2.02 -3.13 9.28
C ILE A 135 -2.97 -1.99 9.63
N ILE A 136 -3.16 -1.07 8.70
CA ILE A 136 -3.93 0.14 8.88
C ILE A 136 -5.27 0.00 8.16
N PHE A 137 -6.33 0.41 8.84
CA PHE A 137 -7.69 0.45 8.32
C PHE A 137 -8.19 1.90 8.35
N ASN A 138 -8.96 2.29 7.34
CA ASN A 138 -9.56 3.63 7.27
C ASN A 138 -10.79 3.80 8.18
N SER A 139 -11.28 2.74 8.79
CA SER A 139 -12.44 2.75 9.67
C SER A 139 -12.47 1.57 10.64
N ASN A 140 -13.23 1.69 11.73
CA ASN A 140 -13.52 0.57 12.61
C ASN A 140 -14.28 -0.54 11.90
N TRP A 141 -15.16 -0.19 10.95
CA TRP A 141 -15.88 -1.17 10.16
C TRP A 141 -14.90 -2.08 9.38
N SER A 142 -13.97 -1.51 8.63
CA SER A 142 -13.01 -2.30 7.84
C SER A 142 -12.06 -3.11 8.72
N LYS A 143 -11.66 -2.59 9.89
CA LYS A 143 -10.92 -3.37 10.90
C LYS A 143 -11.74 -4.55 11.41
N ASN A 144 -13.02 -4.35 11.71
CA ASN A 144 -13.93 -5.42 12.17
C ASN A 144 -14.12 -6.47 11.08
N GLN A 145 -14.33 -6.08 9.82
CA GLN A 145 -14.40 -7.02 8.69
C GLN A 145 -13.16 -7.91 8.59
N PHE A 146 -11.98 -7.34 8.80
CA PHE A 146 -10.74 -8.10 8.80
C PHE A 146 -10.64 -9.05 10.00
N SER A 147 -11.05 -8.63 11.19
CA SER A 147 -10.76 -9.33 12.45
C SER A 147 -11.84 -10.29 12.92
N ASN A 148 -13.10 -10.17 12.46
CA ASN A 148 -14.24 -10.91 13.00
C ASN A 148 -14.06 -12.44 13.07
N GLN A 149 -13.37 -13.03 12.10
CA GLN A 149 -13.15 -14.48 12.02
C GLN A 149 -11.81 -14.93 12.61
N LEU A 150 -11.00 -14.01 13.11
CA LEU A 150 -9.68 -14.33 13.65
C LEU A 150 -9.77 -14.93 15.06
N PRO A 151 -8.87 -15.85 15.44
CA PRO A 151 -8.67 -16.24 16.84
C PRO A 151 -8.39 -15.01 17.73
N LEU A 152 -8.80 -15.09 19.01
CA LEU A 152 -8.74 -13.96 19.94
C LEU A 152 -7.36 -13.31 20.05
N ALA A 153 -6.31 -14.12 20.07
CA ALA A 153 -4.92 -13.64 20.14
C ALA A 153 -4.56 -12.71 18.96
N TYR A 154 -4.98 -13.05 17.75
CA TYR A 154 -4.75 -12.24 16.55
C TYR A 154 -5.67 -11.04 16.49
N ARG A 155 -6.94 -11.19 16.94
CA ARG A 155 -7.92 -10.10 16.98
C ARG A 155 -7.48 -8.94 17.87
N LYS A 156 -6.81 -9.23 18.99
CA LYS A 156 -6.25 -8.26 19.93
C LYS A 156 -4.84 -7.76 19.54
N SER A 157 -4.32 -8.10 18.37
CA SER A 157 -3.00 -7.69 17.94
C SER A 157 -2.85 -6.17 17.89
N GLN A 158 -1.85 -5.63 18.56
CA GLN A 158 -1.49 -4.20 18.50
C GLN A 158 -1.00 -3.74 17.12
N LYS A 159 -0.88 -4.66 16.18
CA LYS A 159 -0.56 -4.35 14.78
C LYS A 159 -1.78 -3.84 14.00
N LEU A 160 -3.01 -4.12 14.46
CA LEU A 160 -4.26 -3.73 13.81
C LEU A 160 -4.69 -2.36 14.33
N ILE A 161 -4.49 -1.32 13.53
CA ILE A 161 -4.79 0.06 13.91
C ILE A 161 -5.79 0.71 12.94
N VAL A 162 -6.57 1.67 13.45
CA VAL A 162 -7.46 2.50 12.63
C VAL A 162 -6.88 3.89 12.54
N ILE A 163 -6.76 4.40 11.32
CA ILE A 163 -6.41 5.78 11.03
C ILE A 163 -7.47 6.32 10.08
N TYR A 164 -8.34 7.19 10.58
CA TYR A 164 -9.39 7.81 9.77
C TYR A 164 -8.78 8.71 8.72
N GLN A 165 -9.35 8.68 7.52
CA GLN A 165 -8.96 9.59 6.45
C GLN A 165 -9.57 10.96 6.75
N SER A 166 -8.74 11.99 6.70
CA SER A 166 -9.19 13.37 6.75
C SER A 166 -9.22 13.96 5.34
N THR A 167 -10.13 14.88 5.11
CA THR A 167 -10.15 15.73 3.92
C THR A 167 -9.94 17.18 4.35
N ASP A 168 -9.30 17.97 3.49
CA ASP A 168 -9.19 19.40 3.72
C ASP A 168 -10.60 20.01 3.80
N LYS A 169 -10.85 20.83 4.83
CA LYS A 169 -12.06 21.67 4.85
C LYS A 169 -11.99 22.58 3.63
N LYS A 170 -12.81 22.34 2.61
CA LYS A 170 -13.09 23.38 1.62
C LYS A 170 -13.67 24.57 2.37
N LYS A 171 -12.98 25.71 2.34
CA LYS A 171 -13.63 26.96 2.68
C LYS A 171 -14.80 27.10 1.72
N LEU A 172 -16.02 27.01 2.24
CA LEU A 172 -17.21 27.43 1.50
C LEU A 172 -17.02 28.94 1.27
N ILE A 173 -16.79 29.29 0.05
CA ILE A 173 -16.79 30.69 -0.42
C ILE A 173 -18.23 31.08 -0.62
#